data_4641cb08db2c763e7d1467c4a43b98ff
#
_entry.id   4641cb08db2c763e7d1467c4a43b98ff
#
_cell.length_a   1.000
_cell.length_b   1.000
_cell.length_c   1.000
_cell.angle_alpha   90.00
_cell.angle_beta   90.00
_cell.angle_gamma   90.00
#
_symmetry.space_group_name_H-M   'P 1'
#
loop_
_entity.id
_entity.type
_entity.pdbx_description
1 polymer ?
#
loop_
_entity_poly.entity_id
_entity_poly.type
_entity_poly.pdbx_seq_one_letter_code
_entity_poly.pdbx_strand_id
1 'polypeptide(L)'
;MNMERRTAEHDQPDGADPLLSASPSLVARTGGFFHRYANPGRFPKLGARLQPWLTWPALLLTLGGLGWGLFFSPADWQQGDSVRIMYVHVPAAMLASAGYAGLALCGLLSLVWRHPLADLAAVEIGPVGACITALCLATGSLWGKPMWGTWWVWDARLTSVLVLFFLYLGHIALIRAFDDPQRGYRAAAILALAGAVDLPIIKFSVQWWNTLHQPDSITLTGAPTMSSSMLWPLALSTLG
;
A
#
# COMPACT_ATOMS: atom_id res chain seq x y z
N MET A 1 78.81 32.07 25.52
CA MET A 1 78.19 31.07 26.39
C MET A 1 76.92 30.66 25.71
N ASN A 2 77.01 29.79 24.67
CA ASN A 2 75.93 29.35 23.80
C ASN A 2 75.64 27.88 24.08
N MET A 3 74.41 27.66 24.46
CA MET A 3 73.82 26.35 24.75
C MET A 3 73.10 25.86 23.48
N GLU A 4 73.70 24.94 22.74
CA GLU A 4 73.08 24.25 21.61
C GLU A 4 72.03 23.26 22.14
N ARG A 5 70.79 23.46 21.71
CA ARG A 5 69.76 22.45 21.84
C ARG A 5 69.74 21.57 20.60
N ARG A 6 70.14 20.32 20.76
CA ARG A 6 69.88 19.26 19.78
C ARG A 6 68.39 18.90 19.81
N THR A 7 67.74 19.12 18.71
CA THR A 7 66.43 18.55 18.43
C THR A 7 66.61 17.10 18.00
N ALA A 8 66.04 16.16 18.77
CA ALA A 8 65.92 14.76 18.41
C ALA A 8 64.79 14.63 17.38
N GLU A 9 65.14 14.25 16.20
CA GLU A 9 64.25 13.84 15.10
C GLU A 9 63.69 12.46 15.45
N HIS A 10 62.37 12.43 15.67
CA HIS A 10 61.67 11.19 16.00
C HIS A 10 61.22 10.56 14.68
N ASP A 11 61.99 9.55 14.28
CA ASP A 11 61.73 8.67 13.15
C ASP A 11 60.45 7.88 13.46
N GLN A 12 59.36 8.14 12.75
CA GLN A 12 58.10 7.41 12.86
C GLN A 12 58.10 6.31 11.78
N PRO A 13 58.03 5.02 12.14
CA PRO A 13 57.93 3.98 11.12
C PRO A 13 56.57 4.01 10.43
N ASP A 14 56.59 4.04 9.10
CA ASP A 14 55.46 3.78 8.21
C ASP A 14 54.82 2.41 8.50
N GLY A 15 53.90 2.41 9.44
CA GLY A 15 52.98 1.29 9.71
C GLY A 15 51.70 1.50 8.97
N ALA A 16 51.64 1.25 7.67
CA ALA A 16 50.37 1.13 6.96
C ALA A 16 49.60 -0.05 7.59
N ASP A 17 48.50 0.29 8.23
CA ASP A 17 47.57 -0.68 8.86
C ASP A 17 46.98 -1.61 7.78
N PRO A 18 47.28 -2.92 7.80
CA PRO A 18 46.75 -3.87 6.79
C PRO A 18 45.22 -3.98 6.78
N LEU A 19 44.53 -3.44 7.80
CA LEU A 19 43.08 -3.46 7.91
C LEU A 19 42.42 -2.40 7.04
N LEU A 20 43.15 -1.39 6.54
CA LEU A 20 42.63 -0.36 5.66
C LEU A 20 42.64 -0.75 4.18
N SER A 21 43.23 -1.88 3.80
CA SER A 21 43.30 -2.38 2.42
C SER A 21 42.23 -3.42 2.08
N ALA A 22 41.30 -3.75 2.99
CA ALA A 22 40.23 -4.68 2.69
C ALA A 22 39.29 -4.12 1.63
N SER A 23 39.30 -4.70 0.42
CA SER A 23 38.33 -4.42 -0.62
C SER A 23 36.92 -4.59 -0.07
N PRO A 24 35.99 -3.64 -0.35
CA PRO A 24 34.64 -3.75 0.17
C PRO A 24 34.01 -5.07 -0.26
N SER A 25 33.57 -5.85 0.72
CA SER A 25 32.94 -7.15 0.50
C SER A 25 31.74 -7.00 -0.45
N LEU A 26 31.41 -8.06 -1.22
CA LEU A 26 30.24 -8.09 -2.11
C LEU A 26 28.95 -7.65 -1.40
N VAL A 27 28.81 -7.98 -0.10
CA VAL A 27 27.70 -7.56 0.76
C VAL A 27 27.67 -6.03 0.94
N ALA A 28 28.80 -5.35 1.05
CA ALA A 28 28.86 -3.89 1.11
C ALA A 28 28.50 -3.24 -0.23
N ARG A 29 28.79 -3.90 -1.35
CA ARG A 29 28.44 -3.40 -2.71
C ARG A 29 26.96 -3.57 -3.02
N THR A 30 26.32 -4.67 -2.62
CA THR A 30 24.86 -4.88 -2.79
C THR A 30 24.04 -4.00 -1.86
N GLY A 31 24.47 -3.83 -0.59
CA GLY A 31 23.89 -2.87 0.34
C GLY A 31 23.96 -1.43 -0.21
N GLY A 32 25.06 -1.04 -0.84
CA GLY A 32 25.25 0.29 -1.44
C GLY A 32 24.27 0.60 -2.58
N PHE A 33 23.83 -0.39 -3.36
CA PHE A 33 22.84 -0.20 -4.44
C PHE A 33 21.47 0.14 -3.87
N PHE A 34 20.95 -0.64 -2.92
CA PHE A 34 19.65 -0.39 -2.28
C PHE A 34 19.66 0.89 -1.44
N HIS A 35 20.70 1.16 -0.66
CA HIS A 35 20.85 2.40 0.11
C HIS A 35 20.91 3.66 -0.79
N ARG A 36 21.40 3.53 -2.01
CA ARG A 36 21.45 4.67 -2.95
C ARG A 36 20.06 5.17 -3.32
N TYR A 37 19.08 4.26 -3.49
CA TYR A 37 17.70 4.59 -3.83
C TYR A 37 16.80 4.75 -2.59
N ALA A 38 17.21 4.22 -1.44
CA ALA A 38 16.54 4.39 -0.16
C ALA A 38 16.76 5.78 0.48
N ASN A 39 17.49 6.67 -0.19
CA ASN A 39 17.76 8.02 0.30
C ASN A 39 16.59 8.96 -0.02
N PRO A 40 15.94 9.60 1.01
CA PRO A 40 14.81 10.52 0.82
C PRO A 40 15.09 11.67 -0.14
N GLY A 41 16.35 12.14 -0.27
CA GLY A 41 16.73 13.19 -1.18
C GLY A 41 16.89 12.77 -2.65
N ARG A 42 17.06 11.46 -2.92
CA ARG A 42 17.23 10.90 -4.28
C ARG A 42 15.96 10.25 -4.82
N PHE A 43 15.16 9.69 -3.94
CA PHE A 43 13.90 9.02 -4.29
C PHE A 43 12.94 9.89 -5.10
N PRO A 44 12.70 11.17 -4.75
CA PRO A 44 11.82 12.05 -5.53
C PRO A 44 12.26 12.25 -6.98
N LYS A 45 13.57 12.27 -7.23
CA LYS A 45 14.12 12.41 -8.61
C LYS A 45 13.85 11.17 -9.45
N LEU A 46 13.93 9.97 -8.84
CA LEU A 46 13.55 8.72 -9.49
C LEU A 46 12.03 8.67 -9.72
N GLY A 47 11.25 9.03 -8.69
CA GLY A 47 9.79 9.11 -8.76
C GLY A 47 9.33 10.02 -9.90
N ALA A 48 9.86 11.25 -10.00
CA ALA A 48 9.51 12.19 -11.05
C ALA A 48 9.82 11.67 -12.47
N ARG A 49 10.84 10.83 -12.63
CA ARG A 49 11.16 10.19 -13.93
C ARG A 49 10.21 9.05 -14.27
N LEU A 50 9.79 8.27 -13.29
CA LEU A 50 8.91 7.11 -13.47
C LEU A 50 7.45 7.51 -13.53
N GLN A 51 7.06 8.58 -12.85
CA GLN A 51 5.67 9.03 -12.73
C GLN A 51 4.93 9.09 -14.07
N PRO A 52 5.41 9.75 -15.15
CA PRO A 52 4.65 9.83 -16.41
C PRO A 52 4.47 8.43 -17.04
N TRP A 53 5.46 7.56 -16.93
CA TRP A 53 5.42 6.19 -17.47
C TRP A 53 4.44 5.28 -16.71
N LEU A 54 4.15 5.59 -15.46
CA LEU A 54 3.16 4.87 -14.65
C LEU A 54 1.77 5.53 -14.76
N THR A 55 1.70 6.86 -14.68
CA THR A 55 0.43 7.60 -14.62
C THR A 55 -0.38 7.48 -15.92
N TRP A 56 0.27 7.63 -17.10
CA TRP A 56 -0.48 7.59 -18.35
C TRP A 56 -1.05 6.19 -18.66
N PRO A 57 -0.29 5.08 -18.55
CA PRO A 57 -0.86 3.74 -18.69
C PRO A 57 -1.95 3.45 -17.66
N ALA A 58 -1.75 3.84 -16.41
CA ALA A 58 -2.76 3.65 -15.34
C ALA A 58 -4.06 4.38 -15.68
N LEU A 59 -3.99 5.66 -16.07
CA LEU A 59 -5.17 6.42 -16.49
C LEU A 59 -5.87 5.81 -17.70
N LEU A 60 -5.12 5.38 -18.71
CA LEU A 60 -5.70 4.76 -19.90
C LEU A 60 -6.39 3.43 -19.58
N LEU A 61 -5.77 2.58 -18.74
CA LEU A 61 -6.35 1.31 -18.32
C LEU A 61 -7.60 1.53 -17.46
N THR A 62 -7.51 2.42 -16.45
CA THR A 62 -8.66 2.73 -15.58
C THR A 62 -9.82 3.32 -16.37
N LEU A 63 -9.59 4.38 -17.16
CA LEU A 63 -10.65 5.03 -17.92
C LEU A 63 -11.20 4.13 -19.02
N GLY A 64 -10.34 3.37 -19.71
CA GLY A 64 -10.75 2.38 -20.69
C GLY A 64 -11.57 1.24 -20.08
N GLY A 65 -11.13 0.68 -18.96
CA GLY A 65 -11.85 -0.35 -18.21
C GLY A 65 -13.20 0.13 -17.68
N LEU A 66 -13.22 1.32 -17.06
CA LEU A 66 -14.47 1.94 -16.60
C LEU A 66 -15.42 2.27 -17.75
N GLY A 67 -14.91 2.90 -18.81
CA GLY A 67 -15.72 3.22 -20.00
C GLY A 67 -16.33 1.97 -20.64
N TRP A 68 -15.52 0.92 -20.83
CA TRP A 68 -16.03 -0.35 -21.33
C TRP A 68 -17.03 -0.98 -20.35
N GLY A 69 -16.69 -1.10 -19.07
CA GLY A 69 -17.51 -1.75 -18.08
C GLY A 69 -18.86 -1.05 -17.85
N LEU A 70 -18.86 0.28 -17.72
CA LEU A 70 -20.06 1.04 -17.40
C LEU A 70 -21.02 1.17 -18.59
N PHE A 71 -20.51 1.26 -19.83
CA PHE A 71 -21.35 1.58 -21.00
C PHE A 71 -21.57 0.40 -21.94
N PHE A 72 -20.66 -0.56 -22.01
CA PHE A 72 -20.67 -1.61 -23.03
C PHE A 72 -20.70 -3.04 -22.47
N SER A 73 -20.57 -3.25 -21.15
CA SER A 73 -20.69 -4.60 -20.60
C SER A 73 -22.14 -5.06 -20.58
N PRO A 74 -22.42 -6.36 -20.77
CA PRO A 74 -23.77 -6.89 -20.68
C PRO A 74 -24.33 -6.72 -19.25
N ALA A 75 -25.65 -6.64 -19.15
CA ALA A 75 -26.36 -6.73 -17.87
C ALA A 75 -26.23 -8.18 -17.33
N ASP A 76 -26.16 -8.31 -16.00
CA ASP A 76 -26.21 -9.61 -15.35
C ASP A 76 -27.64 -10.15 -15.27
N TRP A 77 -27.81 -11.46 -15.38
CA TRP A 77 -29.13 -12.09 -15.37
C TRP A 77 -29.88 -11.96 -14.02
N GLN A 78 -29.14 -11.87 -12.91
CA GLN A 78 -29.71 -11.67 -11.57
C GLN A 78 -29.77 -10.20 -11.16
N GLN A 79 -28.68 -9.45 -11.47
CA GLN A 79 -28.45 -8.11 -10.96
C GLN A 79 -28.86 -7.02 -11.95
N GLY A 80 -29.18 -7.39 -13.19
CA GLY A 80 -29.46 -6.41 -14.23
C GLY A 80 -28.27 -5.45 -14.44
N ASP A 81 -28.56 -4.18 -14.66
CA ASP A 81 -27.55 -3.14 -14.87
C ASP A 81 -26.79 -2.74 -13.58
N SER A 82 -27.31 -3.09 -12.39
CA SER A 82 -26.65 -2.75 -11.13
C SER A 82 -25.28 -3.46 -10.98
N VAL A 83 -25.06 -4.56 -11.71
CA VAL A 83 -23.75 -5.23 -11.77
C VAL A 83 -22.63 -4.30 -12.20
N ARG A 84 -22.90 -3.27 -12.99
CA ARG A 84 -21.91 -2.32 -13.51
C ARG A 84 -21.19 -1.54 -12.40
N ILE A 85 -21.79 -1.43 -11.20
CA ILE A 85 -21.17 -0.82 -10.04
C ILE A 85 -19.88 -1.57 -9.67
N MET A 86 -19.76 -2.87 -9.97
CA MET A 86 -18.57 -3.67 -9.68
C MET A 86 -17.27 -3.10 -10.29
N TYR A 87 -17.35 -2.43 -11.44
CA TYR A 87 -16.18 -1.87 -12.13
C TYR A 87 -15.52 -0.72 -11.37
N VAL A 88 -16.24 -0.11 -10.43
CA VAL A 88 -15.69 0.87 -9.47
C VAL A 88 -15.48 0.22 -8.11
N HIS A 89 -16.46 -0.55 -7.64
CA HIS A 89 -16.44 -1.11 -6.27
C HIS A 89 -15.34 -2.14 -6.07
N VAL A 90 -15.18 -3.10 -6.98
CA VAL A 90 -14.20 -4.20 -6.81
C VAL A 90 -12.76 -3.67 -6.84
N PRO A 91 -12.34 -2.84 -7.82
CA PRO A 91 -11.02 -2.19 -7.77
C PRO A 91 -10.80 -1.38 -6.48
N ALA A 92 -11.80 -0.61 -6.04
CA ALA A 92 -11.71 0.16 -4.81
C ALA A 92 -11.52 -0.75 -3.58
N ALA A 93 -12.24 -1.88 -3.48
CA ALA A 93 -12.08 -2.84 -2.38
C ALA A 93 -10.70 -3.50 -2.37
N MET A 94 -10.19 -3.86 -3.57
CA MET A 94 -8.85 -4.43 -3.72
C MET A 94 -7.76 -3.42 -3.33
N LEU A 95 -7.86 -2.18 -3.81
CA LEU A 95 -6.90 -1.12 -3.50
C LEU A 95 -6.96 -0.72 -2.02
N ALA A 96 -8.14 -0.66 -1.41
CA ALA A 96 -8.29 -0.40 0.03
C ALA A 96 -7.54 -1.46 0.85
N SER A 97 -7.73 -2.74 0.54
CA SER A 97 -7.06 -3.83 1.24
C SER A 97 -5.54 -3.87 0.96
N ALA A 98 -5.14 -3.73 -0.31
CA ALA A 98 -3.73 -3.70 -0.72
C ALA A 98 -2.99 -2.49 -0.13
N GLY A 99 -3.62 -1.31 -0.12
CA GLY A 99 -3.08 -0.11 0.52
C GLY A 99 -2.84 -0.31 2.01
N TYR A 100 -3.78 -0.96 2.73
CA TYR A 100 -3.58 -1.23 4.15
C TYR A 100 -2.49 -2.29 4.41
N ALA A 101 -2.38 -3.30 3.55
CA ALA A 101 -1.25 -4.24 3.60
C ALA A 101 0.09 -3.52 3.38
N GLY A 102 0.14 -2.58 2.43
CA GLY A 102 1.29 -1.70 2.20
C GLY A 102 1.60 -0.83 3.43
N LEU A 103 0.57 -0.27 4.07
CA LEU A 103 0.69 0.51 5.30
C LEU A 103 1.28 -0.33 6.45
N ALA A 104 0.79 -1.55 6.63
CA ALA A 104 1.31 -2.49 7.63
C ALA A 104 2.77 -2.88 7.33
N LEU A 105 3.12 -3.12 6.07
CA LEU A 105 4.50 -3.38 5.64
C LEU A 105 5.40 -2.17 5.94
N CYS A 106 4.96 -0.95 5.63
CA CYS A 106 5.68 0.26 5.99
C CYS A 106 5.86 0.37 7.51
N GLY A 107 4.84 0.05 8.29
CA GLY A 107 4.91 0.00 9.74
C GLY A 107 5.95 -0.99 10.25
N LEU A 108 6.02 -2.19 9.68
CA LEU A 108 7.03 -3.18 10.00
C LEU A 108 8.44 -2.68 9.69
N LEU A 109 8.65 -2.13 8.49
CA LEU A 109 9.95 -1.59 8.04
C LEU A 109 10.39 -0.41 8.91
N SER A 110 9.46 0.44 9.35
CA SER A 110 9.71 1.55 10.26
C SER A 110 10.14 1.07 11.64
N LEU A 111 9.39 0.15 12.25
CA LEU A 111 9.64 -0.31 13.62
C LEU A 111 10.90 -1.17 13.73
N VAL A 112 11.17 -2.05 12.76
CA VAL A 112 12.29 -3.00 12.82
C VAL A 112 13.57 -2.37 12.27
N TRP A 113 13.50 -1.72 11.10
CA TRP A 113 14.70 -1.19 10.41
C TRP A 113 14.81 0.34 10.45
N ARG A 114 13.82 1.04 11.04
CA ARG A 114 13.77 2.51 11.10
C ARG A 114 14.00 3.15 9.73
N HIS A 115 13.35 2.59 8.70
CA HIS A 115 13.58 2.98 7.32
C HIS A 115 12.82 4.28 6.99
N PRO A 116 13.49 5.40 6.69
CA PRO A 116 12.87 6.72 6.57
C PRO A 116 11.86 6.83 5.41
N LEU A 117 12.05 6.08 4.32
CA LEU A 117 11.07 6.06 3.22
C LEU A 117 9.80 5.30 3.60
N ALA A 118 9.85 4.36 4.56
CA ALA A 118 8.67 3.66 5.03
C ALA A 118 7.72 4.61 5.78
N ASP A 119 8.28 5.50 6.63
CA ASP A 119 7.47 6.52 7.32
C ASP A 119 6.82 7.48 6.32
N LEU A 120 7.59 7.97 5.33
CA LEU A 120 7.05 8.84 4.29
C LEU A 120 5.98 8.16 3.44
N ALA A 121 6.21 6.90 3.03
CA ALA A 121 5.22 6.14 2.27
C ALA A 121 3.94 5.91 3.09
N ALA A 122 4.05 5.61 4.39
CA ALA A 122 2.90 5.44 5.27
C ALA A 122 2.06 6.73 5.40
N VAL A 123 2.71 7.90 5.46
CA VAL A 123 2.03 9.21 5.49
C VAL A 123 1.19 9.42 4.23
N GLU A 124 1.70 9.03 3.06
CA GLU A 124 1.01 9.20 1.77
C GLU A 124 -0.07 8.13 1.53
N ILE A 125 0.18 6.88 1.92
CA ILE A 125 -0.79 5.78 1.77
C ILE A 125 -2.04 6.03 2.63
N GLY A 126 -1.90 6.56 3.83
CA GLY A 126 -3.00 6.74 4.78
C GLY A 126 -4.20 7.48 4.19
N PRO A 127 -4.05 8.75 3.73
CA PRO A 127 -5.14 9.53 3.16
C PRO A 127 -5.74 8.92 1.88
N VAL A 128 -4.89 8.41 0.99
CA VAL A 128 -5.33 7.76 -0.25
C VAL A 128 -6.14 6.51 0.06
N GLY A 129 -5.65 5.65 0.97
CA GLY A 129 -6.35 4.46 1.42
C GLY A 129 -7.70 4.77 2.07
N ALA A 130 -7.77 5.81 2.90
CA ALA A 130 -9.02 6.26 3.50
C ALA A 130 -10.05 6.71 2.44
N CYS A 131 -9.64 7.51 1.46
CA CYS A 131 -10.51 7.96 0.35
C CYS A 131 -11.03 6.77 -0.47
N ILE A 132 -10.16 5.83 -0.83
CA ILE A 132 -10.53 4.63 -1.61
C ILE A 132 -11.47 3.74 -0.80
N THR A 133 -11.23 3.58 0.50
CA THR A 133 -12.10 2.79 1.38
C THR A 133 -13.49 3.45 1.53
N ALA A 134 -13.55 4.78 1.64
CA ALA A 134 -14.81 5.51 1.63
C ALA A 134 -15.57 5.32 0.30
N LEU A 135 -14.88 5.37 -0.84
CA LEU A 135 -15.46 5.07 -2.16
C LEU A 135 -15.98 3.62 -2.22
N CYS A 136 -15.25 2.65 -1.69
CA CYS A 136 -15.68 1.26 -1.60
C CYS A 136 -16.97 1.13 -0.77
N LEU A 137 -17.05 1.76 0.40
CA LEU A 137 -18.24 1.75 1.26
C LEU A 137 -19.43 2.41 0.56
N ALA A 138 -19.25 3.56 -0.07
CA ALA A 138 -20.30 4.27 -0.80
C ALA A 138 -20.85 3.44 -1.97
N THR A 139 -19.97 2.92 -2.82
CA THR A 139 -20.36 2.09 -3.97
C THR A 139 -20.96 0.75 -3.55
N GLY A 140 -20.49 0.16 -2.44
CA GLY A 140 -21.07 -1.03 -1.84
C GLY A 140 -22.50 -0.80 -1.35
N SER A 141 -22.76 0.33 -0.68
CA SER A 141 -24.12 0.73 -0.27
C SER A 141 -25.04 0.97 -1.48
N LEU A 142 -24.54 1.65 -2.52
CA LEU A 142 -25.28 1.87 -3.77
C LEU A 142 -25.65 0.55 -4.46
N TRP A 143 -24.74 -0.42 -4.45
CA TRP A 143 -24.97 -1.75 -5.01
C TRP A 143 -25.89 -2.61 -4.14
N GLY A 144 -25.75 -2.52 -2.81
CA GLY A 144 -26.59 -3.24 -1.85
C GLY A 144 -28.07 -2.88 -1.95
N LYS A 145 -28.42 -1.62 -2.24
CA LYS A 145 -29.81 -1.16 -2.30
C LYS A 145 -30.68 -1.93 -3.32
N PRO A 146 -30.30 -2.09 -4.59
CA PRO A 146 -31.04 -2.90 -5.54
C PRO A 146 -30.96 -4.41 -5.25
N MET A 147 -29.85 -4.91 -4.67
CA MET A 147 -29.64 -6.33 -4.44
C MET A 147 -30.33 -6.87 -3.18
N TRP A 148 -30.34 -6.08 -2.11
CA TRP A 148 -30.78 -6.52 -0.77
C TRP A 148 -31.96 -5.70 -0.24
N GLY A 149 -32.40 -4.68 -0.97
CA GLY A 149 -33.50 -3.79 -0.56
C GLY A 149 -33.10 -2.75 0.50
N THR A 150 -31.86 -2.77 1.00
CA THR A 150 -31.34 -1.86 2.02
C THR A 150 -29.98 -1.28 1.64
N TRP A 151 -29.66 -0.08 2.15
CA TRP A 151 -28.37 0.57 1.93
C TRP A 151 -27.24 -0.05 2.75
N TRP A 152 -27.56 -0.66 3.88
CA TRP A 152 -26.57 -1.19 4.83
C TRP A 152 -27.09 -2.42 5.56
N VAL A 153 -26.20 -3.37 5.75
CA VAL A 153 -26.40 -4.55 6.61
C VAL A 153 -25.17 -4.70 7.49
N TRP A 154 -25.40 -4.98 8.77
CA TRP A 154 -24.31 -5.24 9.72
C TRP A 154 -23.83 -6.69 9.58
N ASP A 155 -23.31 -7.01 8.41
CA ASP A 155 -22.63 -8.28 8.19
C ASP A 155 -21.13 -8.18 8.43
N ALA A 156 -20.44 -9.31 8.45
CA ALA A 156 -19.01 -9.33 8.76
C ALA A 156 -18.16 -8.60 7.73
N ARG A 157 -18.53 -8.63 6.42
CA ARG A 157 -17.75 -7.99 5.36
C ARG A 157 -17.91 -6.47 5.38
N LEU A 158 -19.14 -5.95 5.43
CA LEU A 158 -19.35 -4.50 5.48
C LEU A 158 -18.78 -3.90 6.75
N THR A 159 -18.98 -4.59 7.89
CA THR A 159 -18.48 -4.11 9.19
C THR A 159 -16.96 -4.08 9.22
N SER A 160 -16.27 -5.10 8.70
CA SER A 160 -14.80 -5.09 8.67
C SER A 160 -14.24 -4.04 7.71
N VAL A 161 -14.85 -3.80 6.53
CA VAL A 161 -14.43 -2.69 5.66
C VAL A 161 -14.67 -1.32 6.33
N LEU A 162 -15.72 -1.18 7.12
CA LEU A 162 -15.94 0.04 7.92
C LEU A 162 -14.86 0.18 9.01
N VAL A 163 -14.47 -0.92 9.67
CA VAL A 163 -13.34 -0.93 10.62
C VAL A 163 -12.06 -0.55 9.91
N LEU A 164 -11.78 -1.08 8.71
CA LEU A 164 -10.63 -0.70 7.89
C LEU A 164 -10.59 0.81 7.62
N PHE A 165 -11.73 1.42 7.32
CA PHE A 165 -11.83 2.87 7.13
C PHE A 165 -11.43 3.64 8.40
N PHE A 166 -11.93 3.23 9.58
CA PHE A 166 -11.54 3.85 10.84
C PHE A 166 -10.07 3.59 11.21
N LEU A 167 -9.51 2.45 10.83
CA LEU A 167 -8.08 2.17 11.01
C LEU A 167 -7.21 3.13 10.18
N TYR A 168 -7.61 3.44 8.94
CA TYR A 168 -6.94 4.47 8.14
C TYR A 168 -7.05 5.86 8.78
N LEU A 169 -8.25 6.25 9.24
CA LEU A 169 -8.45 7.54 9.93
C LEU A 169 -7.64 7.61 11.23
N GLY A 170 -7.61 6.53 12.00
CA GLY A 170 -6.81 6.41 13.22
C GLY A 170 -5.31 6.54 12.95
N HIS A 171 -4.82 5.93 11.85
CA HIS A 171 -3.43 6.07 11.41
C HIS A 171 -3.08 7.54 11.10
N ILE A 172 -3.92 8.21 10.31
CA ILE A 172 -3.74 9.64 9.97
C ILE A 172 -3.76 10.51 11.24
N ALA A 173 -4.68 10.23 12.16
CA ALA A 173 -4.82 10.97 13.41
C ALA A 173 -3.58 10.78 14.31
N LEU A 174 -3.07 9.55 14.45
CA LEU A 174 -1.91 9.25 15.29
C LEU A 174 -0.64 9.93 14.79
N ILE A 175 -0.42 9.99 13.46
CA ILE A 175 0.73 10.73 12.90
C ILE A 175 0.72 12.20 13.35
N ARG A 176 -0.45 12.81 13.49
CA ARG A 176 -0.64 14.23 13.82
C ARG A 176 -0.83 14.51 15.30
N ALA A 177 -1.00 13.47 16.13
CA ALA A 177 -1.34 13.61 17.53
C ALA A 177 -0.15 13.95 18.45
N PHE A 178 1.09 13.88 17.96
CA PHE A 178 2.29 14.06 18.74
C PHE A 178 3.12 15.23 18.21
N ASP A 179 3.68 16.04 19.12
CA ASP A 179 4.63 17.11 18.77
C ASP A 179 5.93 16.55 18.17
N ASP A 180 6.36 15.37 18.63
CA ASP A 180 7.48 14.63 18.07
C ASP A 180 6.98 13.71 16.93
N PRO A 181 7.35 13.98 15.65
CA PRO A 181 6.94 13.17 14.51
C PRO A 181 7.31 11.70 14.65
N GLN A 182 8.46 11.38 15.27
CA GLN A 182 8.90 9.98 15.42
C GLN A 182 7.99 9.18 16.36
N ARG A 183 7.43 9.83 17.39
CA ARG A 183 6.42 9.20 18.26
C ARG A 183 5.13 8.94 17.48
N GLY A 184 4.70 9.90 16.66
CA GLY A 184 3.54 9.76 15.79
C GLY A 184 3.69 8.59 14.82
N TYR A 185 4.81 8.50 14.11
CA TYR A 185 5.10 7.39 13.19
C TYR A 185 5.11 6.04 13.88
N ARG A 186 5.72 5.93 15.07
CA ARG A 186 5.71 4.67 15.85
C ARG A 186 4.33 4.25 16.30
N ALA A 187 3.52 5.17 16.80
CA ALA A 187 2.16 4.88 17.21
C ALA A 187 1.29 4.44 16.04
N ALA A 188 1.38 5.15 14.91
CA ALA A 188 0.69 4.83 13.67
C ALA A 188 1.14 3.48 13.07
N ALA A 189 2.44 3.16 13.14
CA ALA A 189 2.99 1.88 12.69
C ALA A 189 2.46 0.70 13.53
N ILE A 190 2.36 0.86 14.86
CA ILE A 190 1.78 -0.15 15.75
C ILE A 190 0.30 -0.37 15.40
N LEU A 191 -0.47 0.71 15.19
CA LEU A 191 -1.87 0.60 14.78
C LEU A 191 -2.00 -0.11 13.43
N ALA A 192 -1.14 0.22 12.46
CA ALA A 192 -1.16 -0.40 11.12
C ALA A 192 -0.91 -1.91 11.20
N LEU A 193 0.05 -2.36 12.01
CA LEU A 193 0.33 -3.78 12.22
C LEU A 193 -0.80 -4.49 12.96
N ALA A 194 -1.32 -3.89 14.03
CA ALA A 194 -2.45 -4.47 14.76
C ALA A 194 -3.70 -4.57 13.88
N GLY A 195 -3.98 -3.52 13.11
CA GLY A 195 -5.12 -3.49 12.19
C GLY A 195 -5.00 -4.41 10.99
N ALA A 196 -3.80 -4.89 10.64
CA ALA A 196 -3.60 -5.83 9.54
C ALA A 196 -4.33 -7.18 9.77
N VAL A 197 -4.70 -7.49 11.01
CA VAL A 197 -5.55 -8.64 11.37
C VAL A 197 -6.94 -8.53 10.73
N ASP A 198 -7.41 -7.34 10.43
CA ASP A 198 -8.70 -7.11 9.75
C ASP A 198 -8.70 -7.58 8.28
N LEU A 199 -7.55 -7.59 7.60
CA LEU A 199 -7.46 -8.00 6.19
C LEU A 199 -7.91 -9.45 5.94
N PRO A 200 -7.44 -10.47 6.67
CA PRO A 200 -7.97 -11.81 6.55
C PRO A 200 -9.45 -11.91 6.95
N ILE A 201 -9.93 -11.11 7.90
CA ILE A 201 -11.34 -11.05 8.27
C ILE A 201 -12.17 -10.56 7.07
N ILE A 202 -11.79 -9.48 6.41
CA ILE A 202 -12.42 -9.00 5.17
C ILE A 202 -12.41 -10.10 4.11
N LYS A 203 -11.26 -10.73 3.85
CA LYS A 203 -11.10 -11.73 2.79
C LYS A 203 -11.97 -12.98 3.01
N PHE A 204 -11.98 -13.52 4.22
CA PHE A 204 -12.64 -14.78 4.55
C PHE A 204 -14.02 -14.62 5.19
N SER A 205 -14.50 -13.39 5.39
CA SER A 205 -15.78 -13.09 6.04
C SER A 205 -16.96 -13.87 5.43
N VAL A 206 -17.02 -13.98 4.09
CA VAL A 206 -18.11 -14.70 3.39
C VAL A 206 -18.04 -16.22 3.62
N GLN A 207 -16.86 -16.75 3.93
CA GLN A 207 -16.68 -18.20 4.20
C GLN A 207 -16.91 -18.53 5.67
N TRP A 208 -16.61 -17.60 6.58
CA TRP A 208 -16.68 -17.83 8.03
C TRP A 208 -18.02 -17.46 8.65
N TRP A 209 -18.77 -16.54 8.02
CA TRP A 209 -20.05 -16.04 8.52
C TRP A 209 -21.13 -16.03 7.45
N ASN A 210 -22.37 -16.08 7.86
CA ASN A 210 -23.50 -15.83 6.98
C ASN A 210 -23.52 -14.34 6.59
N THR A 211 -23.49 -14.05 5.30
CA THR A 211 -23.45 -12.69 4.75
C THR A 211 -24.31 -12.65 3.48
N LEU A 212 -24.82 -11.48 3.15
CA LEU A 212 -25.54 -11.25 1.90
C LEU A 212 -24.61 -11.10 0.69
N HIS A 213 -23.29 -10.99 0.93
CA HIS A 213 -22.31 -10.90 -0.14
C HIS A 213 -22.17 -12.23 -0.88
N GLN A 214 -22.04 -12.11 -2.20
CA GLN A 214 -21.73 -13.26 -3.05
C GLN A 214 -20.31 -13.78 -2.77
N PRO A 215 -20.06 -15.09 -2.96
CA PRO A 215 -18.70 -15.63 -2.98
C PRO A 215 -17.84 -14.96 -4.06
N ASP A 216 -16.53 -15.00 -3.85
CA ASP A 216 -15.57 -14.42 -4.82
C ASP A 216 -15.74 -15.10 -6.19
N SER A 217 -16.03 -14.31 -7.23
CA SER A 217 -16.13 -14.80 -8.62
C SER A 217 -14.76 -15.08 -9.25
N ILE A 218 -13.68 -14.56 -8.67
CA ILE A 218 -12.30 -14.77 -9.11
C ILE A 218 -11.53 -15.38 -7.94
N THR A 219 -11.05 -16.61 -8.13
CA THR A 219 -10.27 -17.36 -7.13
C THR A 219 -8.93 -17.78 -7.72
N LEU A 220 -7.94 -18.03 -6.86
CA LEU A 220 -6.63 -18.53 -7.30
C LEU A 220 -6.66 -20.00 -7.73
N THR A 221 -7.70 -20.74 -7.36
CA THR A 221 -7.79 -22.21 -7.52
C THR A 221 -8.79 -22.66 -8.58
N GLY A 222 -9.55 -21.73 -9.18
CA GLY A 222 -10.59 -22.06 -10.15
C GLY A 222 -10.70 -21.02 -11.27
N ALA A 223 -11.38 -21.42 -12.35
CA ALA A 223 -11.71 -20.47 -13.41
C ALA A 223 -12.71 -19.42 -12.89
N PRO A 224 -12.63 -18.17 -13.38
CA PRO A 224 -13.60 -17.14 -13.05
C PRO A 224 -15.04 -17.58 -13.36
N THR A 225 -15.99 -17.33 -12.48
CA THR A 225 -17.40 -17.68 -12.68
C THR A 225 -18.17 -16.65 -13.50
N MET A 226 -17.55 -15.50 -13.81
CA MET A 226 -18.14 -14.45 -14.65
C MET A 226 -17.72 -14.60 -16.13
N SER A 227 -18.53 -14.05 -17.04
CA SER A 227 -18.23 -14.05 -18.47
C SER A 227 -16.98 -13.23 -18.78
N SER A 228 -16.25 -13.60 -19.85
CA SER A 228 -15.06 -12.85 -20.29
C SER A 228 -15.37 -11.41 -20.68
N SER A 229 -16.59 -11.12 -21.18
CA SER A 229 -17.05 -9.77 -21.51
C SER A 229 -17.17 -8.85 -20.28
N MET A 230 -17.35 -9.41 -19.10
CA MET A 230 -17.36 -8.69 -17.82
C MET A 230 -15.98 -8.69 -17.16
N LEU A 231 -15.21 -9.77 -17.34
CA LEU A 231 -13.90 -9.96 -16.72
C LEU A 231 -12.86 -8.97 -17.25
N TRP A 232 -12.79 -8.78 -18.58
CA TRP A 232 -11.78 -7.91 -19.18
C TRP A 232 -11.89 -6.44 -18.75
N PRO A 233 -13.06 -5.79 -18.83
CA PRO A 233 -13.17 -4.42 -18.32
C PRO A 233 -12.89 -4.30 -16.81
N LEU A 234 -13.23 -5.34 -16.01
CA LEU A 234 -12.89 -5.38 -14.60
C LEU A 234 -11.37 -5.49 -14.38
N ALA A 235 -10.70 -6.37 -15.13
CA ALA A 235 -9.25 -6.49 -15.06
C ALA A 235 -8.53 -5.20 -15.46
N LEU A 236 -8.98 -4.52 -16.52
CA LEU A 236 -8.42 -3.25 -16.97
C LEU A 236 -8.59 -2.16 -15.91
N SER A 237 -9.79 -2.00 -15.35
CA SER A 237 -10.06 -1.00 -14.30
C SER A 237 -9.30 -1.27 -12.99
N THR A 238 -8.94 -2.54 -12.74
CA THR A 238 -8.20 -2.93 -11.52
C THR A 238 -6.69 -2.77 -11.69
N LEU A 239 -6.16 -2.98 -12.90
CA LEU A 239 -4.73 -2.85 -13.20
C LEU A 239 -4.29 -1.40 -13.41
N GLY A 240 -5.20 -0.50 -13.71
CA GLY A 240 -4.96 0.93 -13.86
C GLY A 240 -4.99 1.66 -12.53
#